data_a36720cf8d0df8fb70785ba647c7178d
#
_entry.id   a36720cf8d0df8fb70785ba647c7178d
#
_cell.length_a   1.000
_cell.length_b   1.000
_cell.length_c   1.000
_cell.angle_alpha   90.00
_cell.angle_beta   90.00
_cell.angle_gamma   90.00
#
_symmetry.space_group_name_H-M   'P 1'
#
loop_
_entity.id
_entity.type
_entity.pdbx_description
1 polymer ?
#
loop_
_entity_poly.entity_id
_entity_poly.type
_entity_poly.pdbx_seq_one_letter_code
_entity_poly.pdbx_strand_id
1 'polypeptide(L)'
;MEATIYNSTNKKMKKIALATLLEEMRTAQKQIPVTAFREMLDYCMPESRPAEVEKLPVTVFSGVYSRSSGSPVLKRYTGIILVEINRLANRSEAEKIRGKAAEILQTLAAFVGSSGRSVKILTHFTLPDGSLPDEERQIRLF
;
A
#
# COMPACT_ATOMS: atom_id res chain seq x y z
N MET A 1 -2.10 7.30 13.13
CA MET A 1 -2.79 6.60 12.03
C MET A 1 -2.39 5.13 12.04
N GLU A 2 -3.30 4.25 11.67
CA GLU A 2 -3.07 2.80 11.62
C GLU A 2 -3.39 2.27 10.22
N ALA A 3 -2.79 1.14 9.87
CA ALA A 3 -3.10 0.36 8.68
C ALA A 3 -3.40 -1.09 9.08
N THR A 4 -3.96 -1.87 8.17
CA THR A 4 -4.16 -3.30 8.36
C THR A 4 -3.27 -4.06 7.40
N ILE A 5 -2.45 -4.96 7.92
CA ILE A 5 -1.68 -5.92 7.14
C ILE A 5 -2.42 -7.24 7.12
N TYR A 6 -2.63 -7.75 5.91
CA TYR A 6 -3.16 -9.09 5.67
C TYR A 6 -2.06 -9.97 5.09
N ASN A 7 -1.81 -11.10 5.73
CA ASN A 7 -0.90 -12.11 5.23
C ASN A 7 -1.71 -13.24 4.58
N SER A 8 -1.57 -13.38 3.27
CA SER A 8 -2.30 -14.37 2.48
C SER A 8 -1.92 -15.80 2.85
N THR A 9 -0.67 -16.05 3.22
CA THR A 9 -0.15 -17.39 3.53
C THR A 9 -0.77 -17.98 4.79
N ASN A 10 -0.86 -17.21 5.87
CA ASN A 10 -1.40 -17.67 7.15
C ASN A 10 -2.78 -17.07 7.48
N LYS A 11 -3.35 -16.33 6.55
CA LYS A 11 -4.67 -15.68 6.66
C LYS A 11 -4.82 -14.78 7.92
N LYS A 12 -3.71 -14.28 8.47
CA LYS A 12 -3.71 -13.41 9.65
C LYS A 12 -3.85 -11.95 9.25
N MET A 13 -4.61 -11.22 10.05
CA MET A 13 -4.72 -9.76 9.98
C MET A 13 -4.03 -9.15 11.20
N LYS A 14 -3.26 -8.11 10.97
CA LYS A 14 -2.55 -7.35 12.02
C LYS A 14 -2.79 -5.86 11.81
N LYS A 15 -3.13 -5.16 12.88
CA LYS A 15 -3.08 -3.70 12.91
C LYS A 15 -1.65 -3.25 13.14
N ILE A 16 -1.26 -2.19 12.48
CA ILE A 16 0.07 -1.61 12.62
C ILE A 16 -0.02 -0.08 12.56
N ALA A 17 0.77 0.61 13.37
CA ALA A 17 0.92 2.06 13.22
C ALA A 17 1.56 2.38 11.86
N LEU A 18 1.04 3.40 11.16
CA LEU A 18 1.54 3.77 9.84
C LEU A 18 3.05 4.09 9.88
N ALA A 19 3.50 4.82 10.89
CA ALA A 19 4.93 5.14 11.05
C ALA A 19 5.79 3.87 11.18
N THR A 20 5.35 2.91 11.99
CA THR A 20 6.06 1.63 12.15
C THR A 20 6.10 0.83 10.85
N LEU A 21 4.98 0.80 10.11
CA LEU A 21 4.93 0.13 8.82
C LEU A 21 5.91 0.74 7.82
N LEU A 22 5.93 2.09 7.71
CA LEU A 22 6.83 2.79 6.81
C LEU A 22 8.31 2.55 7.17
N GLU A 23 8.62 2.49 8.47
CA GLU A 23 9.96 2.16 8.93
C GLU A 23 10.33 0.69 8.62
N GLU A 24 9.42 -0.26 8.85
CA GLU A 24 9.63 -1.66 8.46
C GLU A 24 9.86 -1.80 6.94
N MET A 25 9.18 -1.02 6.10
CA MET A 25 9.39 -1.02 4.65
C MET A 25 10.78 -0.50 4.24
N ARG A 26 11.41 0.34 5.07
CA ARG A 26 12.77 0.87 4.84
C ARG A 26 13.86 -0.09 5.28
N THR A 27 13.56 -1.05 6.16
CA THR A 27 14.56 -1.97 6.70
C THR A 27 14.93 -3.07 5.70
N ALA A 28 16.16 -3.55 5.77
CA ALA A 28 16.67 -4.60 4.89
C ALA A 28 15.83 -5.90 4.94
N GLN A 29 15.29 -6.25 6.10
CA GLN A 29 14.48 -7.45 6.27
C GLN A 29 13.22 -7.47 5.41
N LYS A 30 12.60 -6.32 5.17
CA LYS A 30 11.43 -6.19 4.28
C LYS A 30 11.81 -5.94 2.83
N GLN A 31 13.01 -5.43 2.59
CA GLN A 31 13.50 -5.15 1.24
C GLN A 31 13.95 -6.42 0.50
N ILE A 32 14.49 -7.42 1.20
CA ILE A 32 15.01 -8.65 0.58
C ILE A 32 13.97 -9.36 -0.30
N PRO A 33 12.74 -9.65 0.17
CA PRO A 33 11.73 -10.29 -0.67
C PRO A 33 11.32 -9.42 -1.87
N VAL A 34 11.28 -8.10 -1.69
CA VAL A 34 10.93 -7.16 -2.76
C VAL A 34 12.04 -7.07 -3.80
N THR A 35 13.31 -7.11 -3.38
CA THR A 35 14.46 -7.09 -4.29
C THR A 35 14.50 -8.36 -5.12
N ALA A 36 14.39 -9.52 -4.50
CA ALA A 36 14.33 -10.81 -5.20
C ALA A 36 13.16 -10.85 -6.20
N PHE A 37 12.01 -10.32 -5.82
CA PHE A 37 10.86 -10.22 -6.72
C PHE A 37 11.13 -9.30 -7.92
N ARG A 38 11.80 -8.16 -7.73
CA ARG A 38 12.16 -7.25 -8.83
C ARG A 38 13.15 -7.89 -9.78
N GLU A 39 14.16 -8.58 -9.27
CA GLU A 39 15.11 -9.33 -10.07
C GLU A 39 14.43 -10.40 -10.92
N MET A 40 13.48 -11.14 -10.33
CA MET A 40 12.68 -12.11 -11.09
C MET A 40 11.89 -11.45 -12.23
N LEU A 41 11.29 -10.27 -11.99
CA LEU A 41 10.54 -9.54 -13.03
C LEU A 41 11.42 -9.05 -14.18
N ASP A 42 12.68 -8.75 -13.92
CA ASP A 42 13.62 -8.31 -14.95
C ASP A 42 14.06 -9.48 -15.85
N TYR A 43 14.01 -10.71 -15.36
CA TYR A 43 14.36 -11.94 -16.11
C TYR A 43 13.16 -12.70 -16.68
N CYS A 44 11.95 -12.47 -16.16
CA CYS A 44 10.74 -13.16 -16.58
C CYS A 44 9.88 -12.31 -17.52
N MET A 45 9.19 -12.97 -18.44
CA MET A 45 8.20 -12.32 -19.30
C MET A 45 7.16 -11.57 -18.43
N PRO A 46 6.76 -10.34 -18.82
CA PRO A 46 5.86 -9.49 -18.02
C PRO A 46 4.48 -10.11 -17.73
N GLU A 47 4.11 -11.14 -18.46
CA GLU A 47 2.80 -11.81 -18.37
C GLU A 47 2.73 -12.88 -17.28
N SER A 48 3.85 -13.41 -16.82
CA SER A 48 3.87 -14.38 -15.73
C SER A 48 3.97 -13.66 -14.39
N ARG A 49 2.84 -13.53 -13.69
CA ARG A 49 2.84 -13.07 -12.31
C ARG A 49 3.45 -14.16 -11.43
N PRO A 50 4.67 -13.99 -10.89
CA PRO A 50 5.30 -15.05 -10.10
C PRO A 50 4.44 -15.39 -8.89
N ALA A 51 4.32 -16.67 -8.56
CA ALA A 51 3.57 -17.13 -7.38
C ALA A 51 4.07 -16.51 -6.06
N GLU A 52 5.31 -16.04 -6.03
CA GLU A 52 5.91 -15.33 -4.90
C GLU A 52 5.22 -14.01 -4.56
N VAL A 53 4.59 -13.34 -5.54
CA VAL A 53 3.80 -12.09 -5.29
C VAL A 53 2.62 -12.38 -4.38
N GLU A 54 2.00 -13.54 -4.52
CA GLU A 54 0.86 -13.93 -3.69
C GLU A 54 1.25 -14.19 -2.24
N LYS A 55 2.55 -14.42 -1.99
CA LYS A 55 3.10 -14.59 -0.63
C LYS A 55 3.39 -13.27 0.06
N LEU A 56 3.48 -12.16 -0.68
CA LEU A 56 3.71 -10.85 -0.09
C LEU A 56 2.49 -10.40 0.73
N PRO A 57 2.71 -9.83 1.92
CA PRO A 57 1.61 -9.28 2.70
C PRO A 57 0.95 -8.12 1.96
N VAL A 58 -0.37 -8.08 2.01
CA VAL A 58 -1.17 -6.98 1.46
C VAL A 58 -1.44 -5.97 2.58
N THR A 59 -1.22 -4.71 2.30
CA THR A 59 -1.53 -3.62 3.24
C THR A 59 -2.76 -2.86 2.76
N VAL A 60 -3.73 -2.71 3.66
CA VAL A 60 -4.91 -1.87 3.47
C VAL A 60 -4.71 -0.60 4.30
N PHE A 61 -4.59 0.54 3.62
CA PHE A 61 -4.36 1.83 4.25
C PHE A 61 -5.66 2.55 4.61
N SER A 62 -6.71 2.39 3.81
CA SER A 62 -7.98 3.12 3.94
C SER A 62 -8.85 2.70 5.12
N GLY A 63 -8.59 1.55 5.72
CA GLY A 63 -9.42 1.03 6.81
C GLY A 63 -8.69 0.15 7.81
N VAL A 64 -9.20 0.13 9.02
CA VAL A 64 -8.82 -0.84 10.05
C VAL A 64 -9.82 -1.98 10.03
N TYR A 65 -9.32 -3.18 9.77
CA TYR A 65 -10.12 -4.39 9.67
C TYR A 65 -9.82 -5.35 10.81
N SER A 66 -10.82 -6.13 11.15
CA SER A 66 -10.68 -7.33 12.00
C SER A 66 -11.29 -8.52 11.28
N ARG A 67 -11.03 -9.71 11.78
CA ARG A 67 -11.66 -10.93 11.27
C ARG A 67 -12.80 -11.34 12.19
N SER A 68 -13.98 -11.56 11.62
CA SER A 68 -15.13 -12.13 12.31
C SER A 68 -15.71 -13.24 11.43
N SER A 69 -15.92 -14.42 12.02
CA SER A 69 -16.50 -15.58 11.31
C SER A 69 -15.83 -15.92 9.97
N GLY A 70 -14.48 -15.74 9.89
CA GLY A 70 -13.72 -16.04 8.69
C GLY A 70 -13.60 -14.90 7.67
N SER A 71 -14.46 -13.87 7.74
CA SER A 71 -14.48 -12.74 6.81
C SER A 71 -13.84 -11.48 7.40
N PRO A 72 -13.20 -10.63 6.58
CA PRO A 72 -12.74 -9.32 7.01
C PRO A 72 -13.94 -8.40 7.28
N VAL A 73 -13.94 -7.74 8.44
CA VAL A 73 -14.94 -6.75 8.83
C VAL A 73 -14.26 -5.42 9.03
N LEU A 74 -14.71 -4.39 8.32
CA LEU A 74 -14.28 -3.01 8.51
C LEU A 74 -14.71 -2.53 9.91
N LYS A 75 -13.77 -1.99 10.66
CA LYS A 75 -14.02 -1.39 11.99
C LYS A 75 -14.10 0.12 11.94
N ARG A 76 -13.25 0.74 11.14
CA ARG A 76 -13.27 2.18 10.91
C ARG A 76 -12.44 2.54 9.69
N TYR A 77 -12.76 3.64 9.06
CA TYR A 77 -11.90 4.26 8.07
C TYR A 77 -10.73 5.00 8.72
N THR A 78 -9.65 5.14 8.00
CA THR A 78 -8.41 5.80 8.49
C THR A 78 -8.26 7.22 7.97
N GLY A 79 -9.04 7.59 6.96
CA GLY A 79 -8.84 8.84 6.21
C GLY A 79 -7.61 8.82 5.30
N ILE A 80 -7.04 7.65 5.01
CA ILE A 80 -5.91 7.51 4.10
C ILE A 80 -6.42 7.01 2.75
N ILE A 81 -6.07 7.71 1.69
CA ILE A 81 -6.28 7.28 0.31
C ILE A 81 -4.93 6.84 -0.26
N LEU A 82 -4.95 5.73 -0.98
CA LEU A 82 -3.84 5.25 -1.78
C LEU A 82 -4.09 5.64 -3.25
N VAL A 83 -3.23 6.50 -3.76
CA VAL A 83 -3.14 6.79 -5.20
C VAL A 83 -2.01 5.95 -5.78
N GLU A 84 -2.25 5.30 -6.90
CA GLU A 84 -1.26 4.46 -7.57
C GLU A 84 -1.04 4.88 -9.01
N ILE A 85 0.23 5.13 -9.36
CA ILE A 85 0.68 5.38 -10.73
C ILE A 85 1.37 4.11 -11.20
N ASN A 86 0.79 3.46 -12.19
CA ASN A 86 1.23 2.15 -12.69
C ASN A 86 1.84 2.24 -14.10
N ARG A 87 2.41 1.12 -14.54
CA ARG A 87 2.94 0.93 -15.90
C ARG A 87 4.07 1.89 -16.27
N LEU A 88 4.90 2.25 -15.32
CA LEU A 88 6.09 3.04 -15.58
C LEU A 88 7.12 2.19 -16.34
N ALA A 89 7.91 2.84 -17.18
CA ALA A 89 8.85 2.15 -18.05
C ALA A 89 9.93 1.41 -17.27
N ASN A 90 10.42 2.02 -16.19
CA ASN A 90 11.48 1.46 -15.38
C ASN A 90 11.52 2.06 -13.97
N ARG A 91 12.40 1.53 -13.13
CA ARG A 91 12.57 1.98 -11.75
C ARG A 91 13.06 3.43 -11.64
N SER A 92 13.92 3.89 -12.56
CA SER A 92 14.42 5.26 -12.53
C SER A 92 13.30 6.28 -12.70
N GLU A 93 12.37 5.99 -13.61
CA GLU A 93 11.15 6.82 -13.78
C GLU A 93 10.29 6.80 -12.51
N ALA A 94 10.09 5.62 -11.91
CA ALA A 94 9.33 5.48 -10.66
C ALA A 94 9.96 6.29 -9.52
N GLU A 95 11.29 6.25 -9.37
CA GLU A 95 11.98 7.04 -8.34
C GLU A 95 11.85 8.56 -8.58
N LYS A 96 11.91 9.03 -9.83
CA LYS A 96 11.67 10.45 -10.16
C LYS A 96 10.26 10.89 -9.77
N ILE A 97 9.26 10.09 -10.13
CA ILE A 97 7.85 10.38 -9.80
C ILE A 97 7.64 10.34 -8.29
N ARG A 98 8.19 9.34 -7.60
CA ARG A 98 8.16 9.25 -6.14
C ARG A 98 8.76 10.51 -5.48
N GLY A 99 9.90 10.98 -5.98
CA GLY A 99 10.54 12.21 -5.48
C GLY A 99 9.61 13.41 -5.59
N LYS A 100 9.04 13.64 -6.78
CA LYS A 100 8.08 14.73 -7.00
C LYS A 100 6.83 14.60 -6.13
N ALA A 101 6.28 13.39 -5.98
CA ALA A 101 5.12 13.15 -5.13
C ALA A 101 5.42 13.45 -3.65
N ALA A 102 6.63 13.17 -3.18
CA ALA A 102 7.04 13.45 -1.81
C ALA A 102 7.17 14.96 -1.49
N GLU A 103 7.30 15.82 -2.50
CA GLU A 103 7.35 17.28 -2.34
C GLU A 103 5.95 17.91 -2.19
N ILE A 104 4.89 17.17 -2.50
CA ILE A 104 3.51 17.66 -2.40
C ILE A 104 3.09 17.65 -0.93
N LEU A 105 2.65 18.81 -0.42
CA LEU A 105 2.31 19.01 1.00
C LEU A 105 1.28 18.02 1.55
N GLN A 106 0.34 17.58 0.73
CA GLN A 106 -0.71 16.63 1.12
C GLN A 106 -0.24 15.17 1.14
N THR A 107 0.98 14.90 0.71
CA THR A 107 1.54 13.55 0.67
C THR A 107 2.01 13.13 2.07
N LEU A 108 1.38 12.10 2.62
CA LEU A 108 1.81 11.46 3.87
C LEU A 108 3.03 10.56 3.67
N ALA A 109 3.07 9.86 2.56
CA ALA A 109 4.20 9.02 2.14
C ALA A 109 4.12 8.73 0.64
N ALA A 110 5.28 8.58 0.00
CA ALA A 110 5.40 8.11 -1.37
C ALA A 110 6.49 7.04 -1.47
N PHE A 111 6.20 5.92 -2.11
CA PHE A 111 7.14 4.82 -2.26
C PHE A 111 6.95 4.08 -3.58
N VAL A 112 8.02 3.46 -4.04
CA VAL A 112 8.00 2.62 -5.25
C VAL A 112 7.34 1.29 -4.92
N GLY A 113 6.40 0.87 -5.74
CA GLY A 113 5.71 -0.42 -5.59
C GLY A 113 6.65 -1.62 -5.72
N SER A 114 6.18 -2.79 -5.33
CA SER A 114 6.97 -4.02 -5.34
C SER A 114 7.53 -4.38 -6.72
N SER A 115 6.82 -4.07 -7.79
CA SER A 115 7.28 -4.30 -9.16
C SER A 115 8.44 -3.39 -9.61
N GLY A 116 8.72 -2.30 -8.89
CA GLY A 116 9.65 -1.28 -9.35
C GLY A 116 9.12 -0.37 -10.46
N ARG A 117 7.92 -0.62 -10.98
CA ARG A 117 7.31 0.09 -12.12
C ARG A 117 5.98 0.76 -11.74
N SER A 118 5.81 1.06 -10.47
CA SER A 118 4.67 1.83 -9.97
C SER A 118 5.11 2.71 -8.80
N VAL A 119 4.35 3.78 -8.57
CA VAL A 119 4.50 4.64 -7.39
C VAL A 119 3.19 4.62 -6.63
N LYS A 120 3.30 4.42 -5.32
CA LYS A 120 2.19 4.46 -4.38
C LYS A 120 2.33 5.71 -3.53
N ILE A 121 1.26 6.50 -3.48
CA ILE A 121 1.20 7.76 -2.77
C ILE A 121 0.07 7.67 -1.76
N LEU A 122 0.37 7.89 -0.50
CA LEU A 122 -0.60 8.00 0.57
C LEU A 122 -0.92 9.47 0.81
N THR A 123 -2.19 9.82 0.80
CA THR A 123 -2.68 11.15 1.12
C THR A 123 -3.81 11.07 2.14
N HIS A 124 -4.02 12.17 2.87
CA HIS A 124 -5.11 12.26 3.83
C HIS A 124 -6.40 12.71 3.15
N PHE A 125 -7.51 12.15 3.59
CA PHE A 125 -8.85 12.50 3.14
C PHE A 125 -9.77 12.70 4.33
N THR A 126 -10.54 13.78 4.29
CA THR A 126 -11.65 14.05 5.22
C THR A 126 -12.87 14.47 4.42
N LEU A 127 -14.03 14.35 5.02
CA LEU A 127 -15.25 14.98 4.51
C LEU A 127 -15.13 16.51 4.61
N PRO A 128 -16.00 17.29 3.93
CA PRO A 128 -15.94 18.76 3.95
C PRO A 128 -16.06 19.37 5.36
N ASP A 129 -16.66 18.67 6.30
CA ASP A 129 -16.77 19.06 7.71
C ASP A 129 -15.54 18.68 8.56
N GLY A 130 -14.51 18.09 7.95
CA GLY A 130 -13.30 17.65 8.60
C GLY A 130 -13.39 16.27 9.27
N SER A 131 -14.58 15.64 9.27
CA SER A 131 -14.76 14.30 9.83
C SER A 131 -14.20 13.20 8.90
N LEU A 132 -14.00 12.00 9.44
CA LEU A 132 -13.73 10.81 8.64
C LEU A 132 -15.03 10.18 8.15
N PRO A 133 -15.04 9.57 6.96
CA PRO A 133 -16.18 8.78 6.53
C PRO A 133 -16.43 7.64 7.51
N ASP A 134 -17.69 7.39 7.84
CA ASP A 134 -18.14 6.27 8.67
C ASP A 134 -18.94 5.23 7.88
N GLU A 135 -19.47 5.63 6.71
CA GLU A 135 -20.22 4.76 5.81
C GLU A 135 -19.57 4.66 4.43
N GLU A 136 -19.69 3.50 3.79
CA GLU A 136 -19.16 3.24 2.44
C GLU A 136 -19.72 4.22 1.40
N ARG A 137 -20.97 4.60 1.51
CA ARG A 137 -21.60 5.54 0.55
C ARG A 137 -20.94 6.92 0.55
N GLN A 138 -20.42 7.38 1.69
CA GLN A 138 -19.75 8.67 1.79
C GLN A 138 -18.44 8.70 1.00
N ILE A 139 -17.80 7.54 0.82
CA ILE A 139 -16.59 7.42 0.02
C ILE A 139 -16.91 7.36 -1.48
N ARG A 140 -18.06 6.81 -1.85
CA ARG A 140 -18.48 6.69 -3.25
C ARG A 140 -18.92 8.00 -3.89
N LEU A 141 -19.08 9.06 -3.12
CA LEU A 141 -19.47 10.40 -3.63
C LEU A 141 -18.29 11.23 -4.12
N PHE A 142 -17.09 10.70 -4.01
CA PHE A 142 -15.84 11.30 -4.47
C PHE A 142 -15.10 10.31 -5.39
#